data_badab168827414ca8259e020de414c47
#
_entry.id   badab168827414ca8259e020de414c47
#
_cell.length_a   1.000
_cell.length_b   1.000
_cell.length_c   1.000
_cell.angle_alpha   90.00
_cell.angle_beta   90.00
_cell.angle_gamma   90.00
#
_symmetry.space_group_name_H-M   'P 1'
#
loop_
_entity.id
_entity.type
_entity.pdbx_description
1 polymer ?
#
loop_
_entity_poly.entity_id
_entity_poly.type
_entity_poly.pdbx_seq_one_letter_code
_entity_poly.pdbx_strand_id
1 'polypeptide(L)'
;MKSYYIYTYGCQMNESDSERLAHQLESVGYIATEEVNEADLIILNTCCVRETAENKIYGRIGELKHLKEKNKNLIIAITGCMAQKNQADMFKRAPHIDIVLGTHNIQHINEMVKEVQRTKKRQVNVEMDNTVLPELAAKPNGTFFAWVPIMNGCNKFCTYCIVPHVRGREISRPVDAIVKDVRELGQKGFKEITLLGQNVNSYGLDFKDGTDFGTLVDALDGIPGIERIRYMTSHPQDMTKGMVDALGRSSNIVTQLHLPVQSGSDNILKRMNRHYSVEQYKDLLQYCREKIDGVTITTDIIVGFPGETEEDFQQTLQLLKDVRYDMAFTFIYSKRSGTPAAEFEEQVPEEVKRVRLQALMDVQNEISLELNQAMEGKVYDIIVEGPSRTDENMWFGRTSGNKMVLFPKQETLNIGDTIDVRIDKGQTWVLYGTVL
;
A
#
# COMPACT_ATOMS: atom_id res chain seq x y z
N MET A 1 -19.18 8.15 -27.79
CA MET A 1 -18.74 7.16 -26.80
C MET A 1 -18.89 7.78 -25.42
N LYS A 2 -19.18 7.00 -24.38
CA LYS A 2 -19.27 7.52 -23.03
C LYS A 2 -17.89 7.57 -22.40
N SER A 3 -17.65 8.61 -21.60
CA SER A 3 -16.35 8.84 -20.92
C SER A 3 -16.44 8.58 -19.44
N TYR A 4 -15.30 8.20 -18.83
CA TYR A 4 -15.20 8.03 -17.39
C TYR A 4 -13.96 8.73 -16.84
N TYR A 5 -14.05 9.15 -15.58
CA TYR A 5 -12.95 9.70 -14.81
C TYR A 5 -12.86 8.98 -13.45
N ILE A 6 -11.66 8.54 -13.03
CA ILE A 6 -11.45 7.89 -11.73
C ILE A 6 -10.52 8.75 -10.87
N TYR A 7 -11.03 9.19 -9.73
CA TYR A 7 -10.20 9.68 -8.64
C TYR A 7 -9.77 8.50 -7.75
N THR A 8 -8.48 8.28 -7.59
CA THR A 8 -7.94 7.28 -6.68
C THR A 8 -7.36 7.94 -5.44
N TYR A 9 -7.87 7.55 -4.28
CA TYR A 9 -7.39 7.99 -2.97
C TYR A 9 -7.03 6.76 -2.14
N GLY A 10 -5.83 6.76 -1.55
CA GLY A 10 -5.49 5.72 -0.59
C GLY A 10 -4.17 5.01 -0.83
N CYS A 11 -4.19 3.68 -0.75
CA CYS A 11 -3.02 2.83 -0.85
C CYS A 11 -2.92 2.17 -2.24
N GLN A 12 -1.84 1.44 -2.47
CA GLN A 12 -1.58 0.70 -3.71
C GLN A 12 -2.69 -0.29 -4.06
N MET A 13 -3.37 -0.87 -3.06
CA MET A 13 -4.55 -1.71 -3.33
C MET A 13 -5.69 -0.90 -3.97
N ASN A 14 -5.87 0.37 -3.59
CA ASN A 14 -6.86 1.23 -4.26
C ASN A 14 -6.41 1.57 -5.70
N GLU A 15 -5.11 1.74 -5.96
CA GLU A 15 -4.60 1.91 -7.32
C GLU A 15 -4.95 0.68 -8.17
N SER A 16 -4.65 -0.52 -7.68
CA SER A 16 -5.02 -1.77 -8.35
C SER A 16 -6.53 -1.93 -8.53
N ASP A 17 -7.34 -1.56 -7.53
CA ASP A 17 -8.80 -1.57 -7.66
C ASP A 17 -9.29 -0.61 -8.76
N SER A 18 -8.63 0.56 -8.93
CA SER A 18 -8.93 1.52 -10.00
C SER A 18 -8.55 0.99 -11.39
N GLU A 19 -7.42 0.28 -11.52
CA GLU A 19 -7.02 -0.38 -12.76
C GLU A 19 -8.03 -1.44 -13.20
N ARG A 20 -8.59 -2.19 -12.23
CA ARG A 20 -9.66 -3.17 -12.48
C ARG A 20 -10.98 -2.51 -12.88
N LEU A 21 -11.36 -1.41 -12.20
CA LEU A 21 -12.53 -0.60 -12.56
C LEU A 21 -12.41 -0.05 -14.00
N ALA A 22 -11.24 0.49 -14.34
CA ALA A 22 -10.96 1.00 -15.68
C ALA A 22 -11.14 -0.10 -16.73
N HIS A 23 -10.55 -1.28 -16.51
CA HIS A 23 -10.70 -2.42 -17.40
C HIS A 23 -12.17 -2.84 -17.57
N GLN A 24 -12.95 -2.92 -16.48
CA GLN A 24 -14.38 -3.26 -16.53
C GLN A 24 -15.17 -2.25 -17.36
N LEU A 25 -14.92 -0.97 -17.20
CA LEU A 25 -15.61 0.09 -17.95
C LEU A 25 -15.23 0.08 -19.44
N GLU A 26 -13.94 -0.05 -19.75
CA GLU A 26 -13.47 -0.11 -21.14
C GLU A 26 -13.99 -1.33 -21.88
N SER A 27 -14.17 -2.47 -21.20
CA SER A 27 -14.75 -3.69 -21.79
C SER A 27 -16.20 -3.52 -22.30
N VAL A 28 -16.91 -2.50 -21.81
CA VAL A 28 -18.29 -2.16 -22.25
C VAL A 28 -18.34 -0.85 -23.05
N GLY A 29 -17.18 -0.33 -23.52
CA GLY A 29 -17.08 0.78 -24.45
C GLY A 29 -17.01 2.17 -23.83
N TYR A 30 -16.68 2.30 -22.53
CA TYR A 30 -16.29 3.59 -21.97
C TYR A 30 -14.86 3.92 -22.35
N ILE A 31 -14.53 5.21 -22.38
CA ILE A 31 -13.19 5.74 -22.64
C ILE A 31 -12.77 6.61 -21.47
N ALA A 32 -11.53 6.45 -21.02
CA ALA A 32 -10.94 7.33 -20.01
C ALA A 32 -10.83 8.77 -20.54
N THR A 33 -11.12 9.75 -19.69
CA THR A 33 -10.86 11.17 -19.97
C THR A 33 -9.95 11.77 -18.91
N GLU A 34 -9.12 12.74 -19.29
CA GLU A 34 -8.31 13.52 -18.35
C GLU A 34 -9.09 14.71 -17.78
N GLU A 35 -10.19 15.10 -18.45
CA GLU A 35 -11.02 16.24 -18.06
C GLU A 35 -12.27 15.80 -17.31
N VAL A 36 -12.30 16.03 -16.01
CA VAL A 36 -13.42 15.63 -15.15
C VAL A 36 -14.76 16.22 -15.57
N ASN A 37 -14.74 17.41 -16.18
CA ASN A 37 -15.95 18.11 -16.67
C ASN A 37 -16.59 17.43 -17.89
N GLU A 38 -15.85 16.59 -18.60
CA GLU A 38 -16.30 15.89 -19.80
C GLU A 38 -16.74 14.45 -19.50
N ALA A 39 -16.61 14.01 -18.26
CA ALA A 39 -16.95 12.66 -17.88
C ALA A 39 -18.48 12.44 -17.81
N ASP A 40 -18.95 11.32 -18.35
CA ASP A 40 -20.30 10.79 -18.16
C ASP A 40 -20.44 9.99 -16.86
N LEU A 41 -19.32 9.45 -16.38
CA LEU A 41 -19.20 8.70 -15.12
C LEU A 41 -17.97 9.16 -14.37
N ILE A 42 -18.15 9.60 -13.13
CA ILE A 42 -17.06 9.91 -12.22
C ILE A 42 -17.05 8.90 -11.09
N ILE A 43 -15.93 8.23 -10.88
CA ILE A 43 -15.71 7.29 -9.79
C ILE A 43 -14.71 7.88 -8.80
N LEU A 44 -15.05 7.87 -7.51
CA LEU A 44 -14.11 8.15 -6.44
C LEU A 44 -13.81 6.82 -5.73
N ASN A 45 -12.63 6.27 -5.95
CA ASN A 45 -12.10 5.13 -5.22
C ASN A 45 -11.44 5.64 -3.94
N THR A 46 -11.98 5.27 -2.79
CA THR A 46 -11.78 5.99 -1.54
C THR A 46 -11.18 5.13 -0.43
N CYS A 47 -10.38 5.78 0.42
CA CYS A 47 -9.75 5.19 1.59
C CYS A 47 -10.38 5.74 2.88
N CYS A 48 -10.39 4.93 3.95
CA CYS A 48 -10.86 5.34 5.27
C CYS A 48 -9.78 5.21 6.35
N VAL A 49 -8.50 5.25 5.96
CA VAL A 49 -7.37 5.05 6.90
C VAL A 49 -7.21 6.23 7.86
N ARG A 50 -7.67 7.44 7.50
CA ARG A 50 -7.60 8.63 8.36
C ARG A 50 -8.87 9.47 8.20
N GLU A 51 -9.41 10.00 9.30
CA GLU A 51 -10.58 10.86 9.30
C GLU A 51 -10.37 12.15 8.48
N THR A 52 -9.18 12.73 8.57
CA THR A 52 -8.81 13.89 7.74
C THR A 52 -8.86 13.60 6.24
N ALA A 53 -8.54 12.38 5.83
CA ALA A 53 -8.67 11.95 4.44
C ALA A 53 -10.14 11.79 4.04
N GLU A 54 -10.98 11.22 4.89
CA GLU A 54 -12.44 11.12 4.65
C GLU A 54 -13.05 12.51 4.46
N ASN A 55 -12.69 13.50 5.29
CA ASN A 55 -13.20 14.87 5.17
C ASN A 55 -12.78 15.55 3.85
N LYS A 56 -11.54 15.34 3.39
CA LYS A 56 -11.09 15.83 2.07
C LYS A 56 -11.89 15.20 0.93
N ILE A 57 -12.20 13.90 1.04
CA ILE A 57 -13.00 13.19 0.04
C ILE A 57 -14.43 13.76 0.01
N TYR A 58 -15.07 14.02 1.16
CA TYR A 58 -16.39 14.68 1.18
C TYR A 58 -16.34 16.09 0.60
N GLY A 59 -15.25 16.85 0.80
CA GLY A 59 -15.02 18.12 0.12
C GLY A 59 -15.05 17.98 -1.39
N ARG A 60 -14.27 17.00 -1.94
CA ARG A 60 -14.27 16.70 -3.39
C ARG A 60 -15.64 16.26 -3.89
N ILE A 61 -16.34 15.40 -3.16
CA ILE A 61 -17.71 15.00 -3.51
C ILE A 61 -18.63 16.23 -3.58
N GLY A 62 -18.49 17.17 -2.63
CA GLY A 62 -19.26 18.42 -2.63
C GLY A 62 -19.04 19.26 -3.89
N GLU A 63 -17.79 19.35 -4.38
CA GLU A 63 -17.45 20.06 -5.63
C GLU A 63 -18.14 19.42 -6.86
N LEU A 64 -18.27 18.10 -6.89
CA LEU A 64 -18.92 17.38 -8.00
C LEU A 64 -20.42 17.66 -8.10
N LYS A 65 -21.05 18.17 -7.04
CA LYS A 65 -22.46 18.58 -7.06
C LYS A 65 -22.74 19.58 -8.19
N HIS A 66 -21.84 20.53 -8.39
CA HIS A 66 -21.96 21.53 -9.45
C HIS A 66 -21.96 20.91 -10.87
N LEU A 67 -21.13 19.87 -11.10
CA LEU A 67 -21.10 19.13 -12.36
C LEU A 67 -22.43 18.38 -12.59
N LYS A 68 -22.96 17.77 -11.54
CA LYS A 68 -24.25 17.06 -11.57
C LYS A 68 -25.43 18.00 -11.82
N GLU A 69 -25.37 19.24 -11.34
CA GLU A 69 -26.38 20.29 -11.60
C GLU A 69 -26.39 20.70 -13.08
N LYS A 70 -25.20 20.80 -13.69
CA LYS A 70 -25.05 21.13 -15.13
C LYS A 70 -25.40 19.95 -16.02
N ASN A 71 -24.98 18.75 -15.67
CA ASN A 71 -25.27 17.50 -16.45
C ASN A 71 -26.06 16.52 -15.58
N LYS A 72 -27.37 16.48 -15.73
CA LYS A 72 -28.26 15.56 -14.99
C LYS A 72 -28.04 14.07 -15.32
N ASN A 73 -27.36 13.78 -16.43
CA ASN A 73 -27.04 12.42 -16.84
C ASN A 73 -25.70 11.92 -16.31
N LEU A 74 -24.85 12.82 -15.78
CA LEU A 74 -23.62 12.45 -15.10
C LEU A 74 -23.92 11.45 -13.98
N ILE A 75 -23.15 10.38 -13.89
CA ILE A 75 -23.23 9.41 -12.80
C ILE A 75 -22.02 9.62 -11.87
N ILE A 76 -22.27 9.69 -10.58
CA ILE A 76 -21.22 9.79 -9.55
C ILE A 76 -21.26 8.53 -8.70
N ALA A 77 -20.17 7.77 -8.75
CA ALA A 77 -19.99 6.53 -8.00
C ALA A 77 -18.89 6.68 -6.95
N ILE A 78 -19.14 6.17 -5.76
CA ILE A 78 -18.14 6.10 -4.68
C ILE A 78 -17.84 4.64 -4.42
N THR A 79 -16.56 4.28 -4.39
CA THR A 79 -16.10 2.91 -4.09
C THR A 79 -14.95 2.91 -3.07
N GLY A 80 -14.46 1.72 -2.72
CA GLY A 80 -13.34 1.52 -1.81
C GLY A 80 -13.73 1.45 -0.34
N CYS A 81 -12.73 1.57 0.54
CA CYS A 81 -12.90 1.33 1.97
C CYS A 81 -13.90 2.29 2.64
N MET A 82 -13.98 3.56 2.20
CA MET A 82 -14.92 4.51 2.77
C MET A 82 -16.36 4.19 2.34
N ALA A 83 -16.58 3.76 1.09
CA ALA A 83 -17.87 3.29 0.62
C ALA A 83 -18.34 2.06 1.40
N GLN A 84 -17.45 1.10 1.62
CA GLN A 84 -17.70 -0.10 2.41
C GLN A 84 -18.06 0.22 3.87
N LYS A 85 -17.36 1.19 4.50
CA LYS A 85 -17.60 1.61 5.87
C LYS A 85 -18.92 2.35 6.04
N ASN A 86 -19.18 3.34 5.18
CA ASN A 86 -20.29 4.30 5.36
C ASN A 86 -21.57 3.88 4.64
N GLN A 87 -21.49 2.97 3.67
CA GLN A 87 -22.62 2.35 3.00
C GLN A 87 -23.70 3.36 2.50
N ALA A 88 -24.97 3.04 2.68
CA ALA A 88 -26.09 3.89 2.24
C ALA A 88 -26.17 5.24 2.97
N ASP A 89 -25.51 5.41 4.12
CA ASP A 89 -25.48 6.69 4.84
C ASP A 89 -24.75 7.79 4.07
N MET A 90 -23.91 7.41 3.09
CA MET A 90 -23.28 8.37 2.17
C MET A 90 -24.31 9.18 1.40
N PHE A 91 -25.44 8.60 1.04
CA PHE A 91 -26.52 9.32 0.34
C PHE A 91 -27.19 10.40 1.18
N LYS A 92 -27.16 10.29 2.52
CA LYS A 92 -27.68 11.31 3.42
C LYS A 92 -26.75 12.51 3.44
N ARG A 93 -25.43 12.26 3.48
CA ARG A 93 -24.41 13.32 3.53
C ARG A 93 -24.15 13.94 2.16
N ALA A 94 -24.28 13.20 1.09
CA ALA A 94 -24.06 13.63 -0.29
C ALA A 94 -25.18 13.12 -1.23
N PRO A 95 -26.33 13.81 -1.28
CA PRO A 95 -27.51 13.36 -2.02
C PRO A 95 -27.35 13.27 -3.54
N HIS A 96 -26.29 13.79 -4.11
CA HIS A 96 -26.01 13.79 -5.55
C HIS A 96 -25.18 12.58 -6.00
N ILE A 97 -24.77 11.68 -5.08
CA ILE A 97 -24.16 10.39 -5.40
C ILE A 97 -25.24 9.45 -5.94
N ASP A 98 -24.89 8.68 -6.98
CA ASP A 98 -25.79 7.70 -7.61
C ASP A 98 -25.46 6.26 -7.19
N ILE A 99 -24.17 5.93 -6.98
CA ILE A 99 -23.71 4.58 -6.70
C ILE A 99 -22.78 4.58 -5.48
N VAL A 100 -23.00 3.60 -4.59
CA VAL A 100 -22.08 3.24 -3.50
C VAL A 100 -21.70 1.78 -3.66
N LEU A 101 -20.41 1.52 -3.91
CA LEU A 101 -19.89 0.20 -4.27
C LEU A 101 -18.80 -0.23 -3.29
N GLY A 102 -19.00 -1.35 -2.62
CA GLY A 102 -18.06 -1.91 -1.67
C GLY A 102 -16.79 -2.50 -2.31
N THR A 103 -15.80 -2.77 -1.49
CA THR A 103 -14.49 -3.30 -1.91
C THR A 103 -14.55 -4.69 -2.54
N HIS A 104 -15.58 -5.49 -2.23
CA HIS A 104 -15.78 -6.84 -2.76
C HIS A 104 -16.66 -6.88 -4.02
N ASN A 105 -17.14 -5.72 -4.50
CA ASN A 105 -18.22 -5.66 -5.49
C ASN A 105 -17.80 -4.97 -6.79
N ILE A 106 -16.51 -4.75 -7.03
CA ILE A 106 -15.98 -4.03 -8.21
C ILE A 106 -16.49 -4.60 -9.52
N GLN A 107 -16.68 -5.92 -9.63
CA GLN A 107 -17.22 -6.62 -10.80
C GLN A 107 -18.63 -6.16 -11.19
N HIS A 108 -19.39 -5.58 -10.27
CA HIS A 108 -20.76 -5.16 -10.51
C HIS A 108 -20.91 -3.71 -10.99
N ILE A 109 -19.81 -2.98 -11.18
CA ILE A 109 -19.87 -1.55 -11.56
C ILE A 109 -20.66 -1.33 -12.85
N ASN A 110 -20.47 -2.17 -13.88
CA ASN A 110 -21.14 -2.04 -15.16
C ASN A 110 -22.66 -2.25 -15.07
N GLU A 111 -23.09 -3.21 -14.26
CA GLU A 111 -24.51 -3.49 -14.02
C GLU A 111 -25.18 -2.33 -13.27
N MET A 112 -24.51 -1.83 -12.21
CA MET A 112 -25.03 -0.72 -11.40
C MET A 112 -25.13 0.56 -12.21
N VAL A 113 -24.16 0.87 -13.06
CA VAL A 113 -24.19 2.02 -13.97
C VAL A 113 -25.36 1.91 -14.95
N LYS A 114 -25.55 0.74 -15.58
CA LYS A 114 -26.70 0.50 -16.48
C LYS A 114 -28.03 0.67 -15.75
N GLU A 115 -28.14 0.17 -14.53
CA GLU A 115 -29.36 0.27 -13.74
C GLU A 115 -29.69 1.72 -13.34
N VAL A 116 -28.69 2.51 -12.93
CA VAL A 116 -28.86 3.95 -12.69
C VAL A 116 -29.28 4.69 -13.95
N GLN A 117 -28.70 4.37 -15.11
CA GLN A 117 -29.09 4.99 -16.40
C GLN A 117 -30.54 4.70 -16.76
N ARG A 118 -31.00 3.46 -16.54
CA ARG A 118 -32.33 3.01 -16.84
C ARG A 118 -33.39 3.56 -15.88
N THR A 119 -33.12 3.52 -14.58
CA THR A 119 -34.14 3.78 -13.55
C THR A 119 -34.04 5.16 -12.90
N LYS A 120 -32.89 5.79 -13.02
CA LYS A 120 -32.51 7.02 -12.26
C LYS A 120 -32.57 6.82 -10.73
N LYS A 121 -32.58 5.57 -10.25
CA LYS A 121 -32.55 5.23 -8.84
C LYS A 121 -31.12 4.97 -8.39
N ARG A 122 -30.81 5.45 -7.18
CA ARG A 122 -29.52 5.18 -6.51
C ARG A 122 -29.32 3.68 -6.31
N GLN A 123 -28.07 3.27 -6.40
CA GLN A 123 -27.66 1.87 -6.21
C GLN A 123 -26.67 1.77 -5.06
N VAL A 124 -26.78 0.71 -4.27
CA VAL A 124 -25.80 0.35 -3.24
C VAL A 124 -25.54 -1.14 -3.30
N ASN A 125 -24.26 -1.50 -3.33
CA ASN A 125 -23.82 -2.88 -3.21
C ASN A 125 -22.54 -2.89 -2.37
N VAL A 126 -22.64 -3.31 -1.11
CA VAL A 126 -21.58 -3.33 -0.12
C VAL A 126 -21.52 -4.69 0.61
N GLU A 127 -22.09 -5.72 -0.01
CA GLU A 127 -22.02 -7.08 0.52
C GLU A 127 -20.56 -7.56 0.54
N MET A 128 -20.15 -8.18 1.64
CA MET A 128 -18.82 -8.78 1.77
C MET A 128 -18.94 -10.28 1.55
N ASP A 129 -18.42 -10.74 0.41
CA ASP A 129 -18.18 -12.16 0.18
C ASP A 129 -16.76 -12.48 0.69
N ASN A 130 -16.66 -13.30 1.73
CA ASN A 130 -15.39 -13.75 2.29
C ASN A 130 -15.03 -15.17 1.84
N THR A 131 -15.57 -15.64 0.74
CA THR A 131 -15.36 -17.01 0.26
C THR A 131 -14.57 -17.09 -1.03
N VAL A 132 -14.70 -16.09 -1.91
CA VAL A 132 -14.04 -16.05 -3.23
C VAL A 132 -13.55 -14.64 -3.54
N LEU A 133 -12.33 -14.54 -4.05
CA LEU A 133 -11.85 -13.31 -4.70
C LEU A 133 -12.18 -13.40 -6.19
N PRO A 134 -12.95 -12.44 -6.74
CA PRO A 134 -13.18 -12.40 -8.18
C PRO A 134 -11.84 -12.19 -8.91
N GLU A 135 -11.54 -13.05 -9.86
CA GLU A 135 -10.43 -12.82 -10.78
C GLU A 135 -10.84 -11.75 -11.79
N LEU A 136 -10.38 -10.54 -11.56
CA LEU A 136 -10.64 -9.39 -12.42
C LEU A 136 -9.38 -9.03 -13.18
N ALA A 137 -9.47 -9.00 -14.49
CA ALA A 137 -8.43 -8.43 -15.31
C ALA A 137 -8.20 -6.96 -14.94
N ALA A 138 -6.96 -6.53 -14.93
CA ALA A 138 -6.55 -5.16 -14.69
C ALA A 138 -5.89 -4.57 -15.94
N LYS A 139 -5.96 -3.25 -16.07
CA LYS A 139 -5.18 -2.50 -17.06
C LYS A 139 -4.12 -1.72 -16.27
N PRO A 140 -2.87 -2.22 -16.19
CA PRO A 140 -1.82 -1.53 -15.47
C PRO A 140 -1.59 -0.12 -16.02
N ASN A 141 -1.51 0.86 -15.13
CA ASN A 141 -1.20 2.24 -15.49
C ASN A 141 0.32 2.50 -15.58
N GLY A 142 1.12 1.58 -15.02
CA GLY A 142 2.59 1.66 -15.07
C GLY A 142 3.14 1.35 -16.46
N THR A 143 4.30 1.90 -16.79
CA THR A 143 5.02 1.63 -18.05
C THR A 143 5.97 0.46 -17.91
N PHE A 144 6.55 0.23 -16.74
CA PHE A 144 7.54 -0.82 -16.46
C PHE A 144 7.18 -1.65 -15.23
N PHE A 145 6.23 -1.20 -14.41
CA PHE A 145 5.79 -1.90 -13.20
C PHE A 145 4.29 -2.16 -13.20
N ALA A 146 3.86 -3.19 -12.44
CA ALA A 146 2.44 -3.53 -12.27
C ALA A 146 2.12 -3.96 -10.84
N TRP A 147 0.90 -3.68 -10.41
CA TRP A 147 0.33 -4.17 -9.15
C TRP A 147 -0.23 -5.57 -9.35
N VAL A 148 0.14 -6.51 -8.47
CA VAL A 148 -0.35 -7.90 -8.49
C VAL A 148 -0.96 -8.22 -7.13
N PRO A 149 -2.28 -8.04 -6.96
CA PRO A 149 -2.95 -8.50 -5.75
C PRO A 149 -2.87 -10.01 -5.62
N ILE A 150 -2.34 -10.48 -4.49
CA ILE A 150 -2.19 -11.90 -4.19
C ILE A 150 -3.23 -12.39 -3.19
N MET A 151 -3.80 -11.47 -2.40
CA MET A 151 -4.80 -11.75 -1.39
C MET A 151 -5.61 -10.50 -1.07
N ASN A 152 -6.76 -10.66 -0.41
CA ASN A 152 -7.56 -9.57 0.14
C ASN A 152 -7.95 -9.89 1.60
N GLY A 153 -8.23 -8.84 2.39
CA GLY A 153 -8.63 -8.96 3.79
C GLY A 153 -7.46 -9.16 4.75
N CYS A 154 -7.78 -9.18 6.05
CA CYS A 154 -6.80 -9.39 7.12
C CYS A 154 -7.46 -10.01 8.36
N ASN A 155 -6.87 -11.08 8.89
CA ASN A 155 -7.32 -11.74 10.10
C ASN A 155 -6.65 -11.20 11.39
N LYS A 156 -5.79 -10.18 11.27
CA LYS A 156 -5.19 -9.50 12.42
C LYS A 156 -6.12 -8.40 12.91
N PHE A 157 -6.81 -8.61 14.00
CA PHE A 157 -7.71 -7.64 14.60
C PHE A 157 -6.95 -6.66 15.51
N CYS A 158 -5.92 -5.99 14.95
CA CYS A 158 -5.24 -4.93 15.68
C CYS A 158 -6.25 -3.86 16.11
N THR A 159 -6.22 -3.44 17.37
CA THR A 159 -7.29 -2.64 18.00
C THR A 159 -7.50 -1.25 17.36
N TYR A 160 -6.51 -0.75 16.61
CA TYR A 160 -6.57 0.52 15.89
C TYR A 160 -6.97 0.40 14.41
N CYS A 161 -7.11 -0.83 13.89
CA CYS A 161 -7.19 -1.08 12.45
C CYS A 161 -8.62 -1.34 11.99
N ILE A 162 -9.04 -0.62 10.94
CA ILE A 162 -10.37 -0.79 10.34
C ILE A 162 -10.39 -1.84 9.22
N VAL A 163 -9.23 -2.29 8.76
CA VAL A 163 -9.10 -3.16 7.57
C VAL A 163 -9.97 -4.41 7.62
N PRO A 164 -10.01 -5.22 8.70
CA PRO A 164 -10.87 -6.40 8.74
C PRO A 164 -12.37 -6.10 8.56
N HIS A 165 -12.79 -4.88 8.89
CA HIS A 165 -14.18 -4.45 8.80
C HIS A 165 -14.57 -3.90 7.43
N VAL A 166 -13.59 -3.55 6.58
CA VAL A 166 -13.84 -2.95 5.26
C VAL A 166 -13.25 -3.75 4.09
N ARG A 167 -12.32 -4.69 4.36
CA ARG A 167 -11.74 -5.60 3.38
C ARG A 167 -12.03 -7.07 3.68
N GLY A 168 -12.66 -7.36 4.82
CA GLY A 168 -13.08 -8.71 5.20
C GLY A 168 -11.94 -9.59 5.72
N ARG A 169 -12.21 -10.90 5.71
CA ARG A 169 -11.27 -11.95 6.10
C ARG A 169 -10.22 -12.18 5.01
N GLU A 170 -9.08 -12.77 5.39
CA GLU A 170 -8.05 -13.17 4.45
C GLU A 170 -8.57 -14.19 3.45
N ILE A 171 -8.39 -13.89 2.18
CA ILE A 171 -8.65 -14.79 1.05
C ILE A 171 -7.46 -14.66 0.11
N SER A 172 -6.73 -15.75 -0.08
CA SER A 172 -5.59 -15.84 -0.97
C SER A 172 -6.02 -16.26 -2.38
N ARG A 173 -5.33 -15.75 -3.39
CA ARG A 173 -5.46 -16.21 -4.77
C ARG A 173 -4.62 -17.46 -4.99
N PRO A 174 -5.05 -18.41 -5.84
CA PRO A 174 -4.25 -19.59 -6.18
C PRO A 174 -2.87 -19.21 -6.73
N VAL A 175 -1.83 -19.95 -6.35
CA VAL A 175 -0.45 -19.73 -6.83
C VAL A 175 -0.39 -19.70 -8.36
N ASP A 176 -1.01 -20.70 -9.01
CA ASP A 176 -1.00 -20.82 -10.47
C ASP A 176 -1.63 -19.62 -11.18
N ALA A 177 -2.69 -19.05 -10.61
CA ALA A 177 -3.33 -17.85 -11.14
C ALA A 177 -2.40 -16.62 -11.06
N ILE A 178 -1.68 -16.45 -9.94
CA ILE A 178 -0.70 -15.37 -9.77
C ILE A 178 0.48 -15.56 -10.72
N VAL A 179 1.03 -16.76 -10.79
CA VAL A 179 2.14 -17.10 -11.71
C VAL A 179 1.76 -16.82 -13.17
N LYS A 180 0.53 -17.17 -13.56
CA LYS A 180 0.01 -16.86 -14.91
C LYS A 180 0.00 -15.36 -15.17
N ASP A 181 -0.58 -14.57 -14.26
CA ASP A 181 -0.64 -13.10 -14.41
C ASP A 181 0.76 -12.50 -14.53
N VAL A 182 1.70 -12.95 -13.69
CA VAL A 182 3.09 -12.43 -13.68
C VAL A 182 3.83 -12.78 -14.96
N ARG A 183 3.63 -14.01 -15.50
CA ARG A 183 4.18 -14.39 -16.81
C ARG A 183 3.63 -13.53 -17.95
N GLU A 184 2.33 -13.25 -17.94
CA GLU A 184 1.72 -12.37 -18.93
C GLU A 184 2.27 -10.94 -18.85
N LEU A 185 2.52 -10.43 -17.63
CA LEU A 185 3.13 -9.11 -17.43
C LEU A 185 4.57 -9.09 -17.98
N GLY A 186 5.39 -10.10 -17.69
CA GLY A 186 6.74 -10.22 -18.24
C GLY A 186 6.75 -10.25 -19.76
N GLN A 187 5.84 -11.01 -20.40
CA GLN A 187 5.68 -11.05 -21.87
C GLN A 187 5.26 -9.69 -22.48
N LYS A 188 4.53 -8.87 -21.71
CA LYS A 188 4.14 -7.50 -22.10
C LYS A 188 5.24 -6.46 -21.87
N GLY A 189 6.40 -6.85 -21.33
CA GLY A 189 7.55 -5.99 -21.11
C GLY A 189 7.58 -5.28 -19.74
N PHE A 190 6.70 -5.68 -18.81
CA PHE A 190 6.82 -5.21 -17.42
C PHE A 190 8.03 -5.86 -16.75
N LYS A 191 8.86 -5.05 -16.10
CA LYS A 191 10.11 -5.48 -15.45
C LYS A 191 9.98 -5.63 -13.94
N GLU A 192 9.13 -4.82 -13.33
CA GLU A 192 8.89 -4.83 -11.90
C GLU A 192 7.43 -5.14 -11.59
N ILE A 193 7.18 -6.01 -10.61
CA ILE A 193 5.85 -6.22 -10.04
C ILE A 193 5.86 -5.95 -8.55
N THR A 194 4.73 -5.53 -8.02
CA THR A 194 4.53 -5.41 -6.58
C THR A 194 3.38 -6.29 -6.13
N LEU A 195 3.68 -7.28 -5.30
CA LEU A 195 2.69 -8.15 -4.68
C LEU A 195 1.91 -7.39 -3.61
N LEU A 196 0.59 -7.35 -3.74
CA LEU A 196 -0.30 -6.59 -2.86
C LEU A 196 -1.19 -7.51 -2.02
N GLY A 197 -1.34 -7.12 -0.77
CA GLY A 197 -2.26 -7.69 0.21
C GLY A 197 -2.38 -6.75 1.41
N GLN A 198 -3.23 -7.05 2.37
CA GLN A 198 -3.29 -6.32 3.64
C GLN A 198 -2.33 -6.89 4.70
N ASN A 199 -1.85 -8.11 4.44
CA ASN A 199 -0.84 -8.81 5.22
C ASN A 199 -0.23 -9.92 4.34
N VAL A 200 0.71 -9.56 3.44
CA VAL A 200 1.18 -10.46 2.40
C VAL A 200 1.85 -11.72 2.95
N ASN A 201 2.46 -11.66 4.12
CA ASN A 201 3.11 -12.82 4.72
C ASN A 201 2.14 -13.78 5.44
N SER A 202 0.82 -13.51 5.45
CA SER A 202 -0.20 -14.51 5.76
C SER A 202 -0.79 -15.19 4.52
N TYR A 203 -0.27 -14.88 3.31
CA TYR A 203 -0.70 -15.54 2.08
C TYR A 203 -0.65 -17.06 2.21
N GLY A 204 -1.71 -17.71 1.74
CA GLY A 204 -1.83 -19.17 1.69
C GLY A 204 -2.29 -19.81 3.00
N LEU A 205 -2.28 -19.13 4.16
CA LEU A 205 -2.70 -19.70 5.43
C LEU A 205 -4.17 -20.18 5.41
N ASP A 206 -5.01 -19.59 4.58
CA ASP A 206 -6.41 -19.94 4.39
C ASP A 206 -6.59 -21.25 3.60
N PHE A 207 -5.62 -21.69 2.79
CA PHE A 207 -5.66 -22.95 2.03
C PHE A 207 -5.52 -24.20 2.91
N LYS A 208 -4.80 -24.10 4.03
CA LYS A 208 -4.58 -25.19 5.01
C LYS A 208 -3.88 -26.43 4.41
N ASP A 209 -3.13 -26.26 3.34
CA ASP A 209 -2.41 -27.32 2.63
C ASP A 209 -0.87 -27.19 2.75
N GLY A 210 -0.41 -26.20 3.51
CA GLY A 210 1.01 -25.90 3.70
C GLY A 210 1.55 -24.83 2.76
N THR A 211 0.76 -24.36 1.82
CA THR A 211 1.11 -23.21 0.97
C THR A 211 1.27 -21.95 1.83
N ASP A 212 2.35 -21.20 1.60
CA ASP A 212 2.64 -19.95 2.29
C ASP A 212 3.26 -18.92 1.32
N PHE A 213 3.61 -17.75 1.85
CA PHE A 213 4.24 -16.68 1.07
C PHE A 213 5.61 -17.11 0.51
N GLY A 214 6.37 -17.94 1.23
CA GLY A 214 7.63 -18.50 0.75
C GLY A 214 7.44 -19.38 -0.49
N THR A 215 6.40 -20.22 -0.47
CA THR A 215 5.98 -21.04 -1.63
C THR A 215 5.67 -20.18 -2.85
N LEU A 216 4.97 -19.04 -2.64
CA LEU A 216 4.68 -18.11 -3.73
C LEU A 216 5.95 -17.44 -4.25
N VAL A 217 6.86 -17.01 -3.37
CA VAL A 217 8.15 -16.41 -3.77
C VAL A 217 8.93 -17.39 -4.65
N ASP A 218 9.05 -18.65 -4.24
CA ASP A 218 9.74 -19.68 -5.03
C ASP A 218 9.09 -19.93 -6.40
N ALA A 219 7.76 -19.89 -6.47
CA ALA A 219 7.02 -20.06 -7.72
C ALA A 219 7.16 -18.88 -8.69
N LEU A 220 7.47 -17.69 -8.18
CA LEU A 220 7.66 -16.47 -8.95
C LEU A 220 9.12 -16.22 -9.34
N ASP A 221 10.07 -16.90 -8.67
CA ASP A 221 11.49 -16.68 -8.91
C ASP A 221 11.87 -17.05 -10.34
N GLY A 222 12.66 -16.18 -10.99
CA GLY A 222 13.16 -16.39 -12.34
C GLY A 222 12.12 -16.36 -13.47
N ILE A 223 10.92 -15.82 -13.26
CA ILE A 223 9.94 -15.65 -14.35
C ILE A 223 10.52 -14.70 -15.41
N PRO A 224 10.60 -15.13 -16.70
CA PRO A 224 11.20 -14.34 -17.76
C PRO A 224 10.55 -12.96 -17.94
N GLY A 225 11.38 -11.93 -18.06
CA GLY A 225 10.97 -10.54 -18.22
C GLY A 225 10.75 -9.79 -16.90
N ILE A 226 10.62 -10.48 -15.77
CA ILE A 226 10.49 -9.86 -14.45
C ILE A 226 11.86 -9.77 -13.78
N GLU A 227 12.38 -8.57 -13.68
CA GLU A 227 13.70 -8.30 -13.08
C GLU A 227 13.60 -8.08 -11.57
N ARG A 228 12.43 -7.59 -11.08
CA ARG A 228 12.25 -7.24 -9.68
C ARG A 228 10.85 -7.52 -9.17
N ILE A 229 10.76 -8.18 -8.01
CA ILE A 229 9.50 -8.45 -7.31
C ILE A 229 9.51 -7.73 -5.96
N ARG A 230 8.61 -6.76 -5.79
CA ARG A 230 8.36 -6.08 -4.52
C ARG A 230 7.16 -6.67 -3.82
N TYR A 231 7.08 -6.49 -2.53
CA TYR A 231 5.90 -6.82 -1.73
C TYR A 231 5.69 -5.75 -0.64
N MET A 232 4.44 -5.61 -0.21
CA MET A 232 4.05 -4.55 0.72
C MET A 232 3.23 -5.15 1.85
N THR A 233 3.30 -4.53 3.03
CA THR A 233 2.44 -4.84 4.19
C THR A 233 2.63 -6.24 4.77
N SER A 234 3.61 -6.40 5.65
CA SER A 234 3.86 -7.62 6.40
C SER A 234 3.47 -7.46 7.88
N HIS A 235 3.30 -8.58 8.57
CA HIS A 235 3.07 -8.60 10.01
C HIS A 235 4.10 -9.48 10.71
N PRO A 236 4.79 -9.01 11.76
CA PRO A 236 5.87 -9.76 12.42
C PRO A 236 5.48 -11.17 12.85
N GLN A 237 4.26 -11.35 13.35
CA GLN A 237 3.76 -12.65 13.81
C GLN A 237 3.73 -13.73 12.71
N ASP A 238 3.53 -13.34 11.45
CA ASP A 238 3.35 -14.28 10.34
C ASP A 238 4.63 -14.48 9.53
N MET A 239 5.71 -13.77 9.86
CA MET A 239 7.01 -13.93 9.22
C MET A 239 7.72 -15.17 9.80
N THR A 240 7.70 -16.26 9.05
CA THR A 240 8.38 -17.53 9.43
C THR A 240 9.83 -17.55 8.95
N LYS A 241 10.66 -18.38 9.59
CA LYS A 241 12.03 -18.58 9.12
C LYS A 241 12.09 -19.14 7.70
N GLY A 242 11.16 -20.04 7.34
CA GLY A 242 11.05 -20.58 5.98
C GLY A 242 10.78 -19.49 4.94
N MET A 243 9.93 -18.53 5.26
CA MET A 243 9.70 -17.35 4.39
C MET A 243 10.96 -16.50 4.24
N VAL A 244 11.66 -16.22 5.35
CA VAL A 244 12.92 -15.48 5.32
C VAL A 244 13.96 -16.18 4.47
N ASP A 245 14.07 -17.51 4.59
CA ASP A 245 14.97 -18.32 3.77
C ASP A 245 14.57 -18.26 2.27
N ALA A 246 13.27 -18.25 1.95
CA ALA A 246 12.78 -18.06 0.57
C ALA A 246 13.15 -16.68 0.02
N LEU A 247 12.97 -15.62 0.80
CA LEU A 247 13.37 -14.27 0.43
C LEU A 247 14.88 -14.17 0.18
N GLY A 248 15.69 -14.80 1.03
CA GLY A 248 17.16 -14.76 0.92
C GLY A 248 17.75 -15.53 -0.26
N ARG A 249 17.04 -16.56 -0.77
CA ARG A 249 17.51 -17.35 -1.93
C ARG A 249 16.97 -16.89 -3.27
N SER A 250 15.90 -16.08 -3.29
CA SER A 250 15.31 -15.61 -4.54
C SER A 250 16.22 -14.65 -5.27
N SER A 251 16.30 -14.78 -6.59
CA SER A 251 17.17 -13.99 -7.46
C SER A 251 16.59 -12.62 -7.82
N ASN A 252 15.28 -12.43 -7.72
CA ASN A 252 14.59 -11.24 -8.19
C ASN A 252 13.64 -10.60 -7.16
N ILE A 253 13.48 -11.20 -5.96
CA ILE A 253 12.77 -10.52 -4.86
C ILE A 253 13.64 -9.38 -4.31
N VAL A 254 13.01 -8.27 -3.97
CA VAL A 254 13.73 -7.12 -3.40
C VAL A 254 14.28 -7.41 -2.02
N THR A 255 15.41 -6.76 -1.68
CA THR A 255 16.02 -6.85 -0.35
C THR A 255 15.33 -5.95 0.69
N GLN A 256 14.32 -5.19 0.29
CA GLN A 256 13.52 -4.40 1.23
C GLN A 256 12.57 -5.30 2.02
N LEU A 257 12.67 -5.22 3.33
CA LEU A 257 11.72 -5.82 4.28
C LEU A 257 10.96 -4.72 5.01
N HIS A 258 9.66 -4.53 4.68
CA HIS A 258 8.78 -3.66 5.45
C HIS A 258 8.04 -4.49 6.50
N LEU A 259 8.45 -4.34 7.78
CA LEU A 259 7.92 -5.15 8.88
C LEU A 259 7.45 -4.24 10.05
N PRO A 260 6.20 -3.75 10.02
CA PRO A 260 5.66 -2.80 10.98
C PRO A 260 5.64 -3.32 12.41
N VAL A 261 6.48 -2.78 13.30
CA VAL A 261 6.49 -3.11 14.73
C VAL A 261 5.38 -2.41 15.50
N GLN A 262 5.04 -1.20 15.11
CA GLN A 262 4.05 -0.28 15.69
C GLN A 262 4.44 0.35 17.03
N SER A 263 5.08 -0.35 17.95
CA SER A 263 5.58 0.15 19.24
C SER A 263 6.76 -0.68 19.74
N GLY A 264 7.67 -0.07 20.48
CA GLY A 264 8.77 -0.74 21.18
C GLY A 264 8.43 -1.18 22.60
N SER A 265 7.18 -1.09 23.03
CA SER A 265 6.71 -1.52 24.35
C SER A 265 5.80 -2.74 24.23
N ASP A 266 6.13 -3.82 24.95
CA ASP A 266 5.29 -5.02 25.01
C ASP A 266 3.92 -4.73 25.62
N ASN A 267 3.82 -3.79 26.56
CA ASN A 267 2.54 -3.33 27.10
C ASN A 267 1.65 -2.73 25.99
N ILE A 268 2.19 -1.84 25.19
CA ILE A 268 1.45 -1.23 24.08
C ILE A 268 1.17 -2.22 22.97
N LEU A 269 2.09 -3.11 22.61
CA LEU A 269 1.85 -4.18 21.63
C LEU A 269 0.68 -5.06 22.06
N LYS A 270 0.60 -5.44 23.33
CA LYS A 270 -0.54 -6.20 23.88
C LYS A 270 -1.85 -5.42 23.76
N ARG A 271 -1.85 -4.12 24.08
CA ARG A 271 -3.04 -3.25 23.94
C ARG A 271 -3.46 -3.06 22.49
N MET A 272 -2.49 -3.09 21.56
CA MET A 272 -2.73 -3.08 20.12
C MET A 272 -3.23 -4.42 19.58
N ASN A 273 -3.35 -5.46 20.41
CA ASN A 273 -3.67 -6.85 20.01
C ASN A 273 -2.62 -7.44 19.06
N ARG A 274 -1.34 -7.18 19.35
CA ARG A 274 -0.22 -7.74 18.60
C ARG A 274 0.45 -8.83 19.43
N HIS A 275 0.47 -10.06 18.89
CA HIS A 275 0.81 -11.28 19.62
C HIS A 275 2.30 -11.65 19.40
N TYR A 276 3.20 -10.74 19.68
CA TYR A 276 4.65 -10.94 19.73
C TYR A 276 5.27 -9.94 20.72
N SER A 277 6.45 -10.26 21.23
CA SER A 277 7.23 -9.35 22.07
C SER A 277 8.27 -8.59 21.24
N VAL A 278 8.79 -7.52 21.81
CA VAL A 278 9.89 -6.73 21.23
C VAL A 278 11.14 -7.60 21.05
N GLU A 279 11.42 -8.52 21.98
CA GLU A 279 12.55 -9.45 21.88
C GLU A 279 12.37 -10.41 20.70
N GLN A 280 11.22 -11.07 20.56
CA GLN A 280 10.92 -11.93 19.42
C GLN A 280 11.03 -11.19 18.08
N TYR A 281 10.62 -9.92 18.05
CA TYR A 281 10.75 -9.09 16.86
C TYR A 281 12.23 -8.79 16.54
N LYS A 282 13.06 -8.48 17.53
CA LYS A 282 14.49 -8.25 17.35
C LYS A 282 15.21 -9.50 16.85
N ASP A 283 14.89 -10.67 17.42
CA ASP A 283 15.44 -11.97 16.99
C ASP A 283 15.09 -12.27 15.54
N LEU A 284 13.85 -11.99 15.15
CA LEU A 284 13.40 -12.14 13.77
C LEU A 284 14.18 -11.23 12.81
N LEU A 285 14.37 -9.96 13.18
CA LEU A 285 15.14 -9.02 12.35
C LEU A 285 16.61 -9.40 12.24
N GLN A 286 17.18 -9.93 13.31
CA GLN A 286 18.55 -10.46 13.25
C GLN A 286 18.63 -11.62 12.27
N TYR A 287 17.70 -12.58 12.32
CA TYR A 287 17.62 -13.67 11.37
C TYR A 287 17.48 -13.18 9.92
N CYS A 288 16.65 -12.15 9.68
CA CYS A 288 16.53 -11.52 8.36
C CYS A 288 17.87 -10.97 7.87
N ARG A 289 18.64 -10.30 8.74
CA ARG A 289 19.97 -9.76 8.40
C ARG A 289 21.01 -10.83 8.11
N GLU A 290 20.87 -11.99 8.72
CA GLU A 290 21.76 -13.13 8.47
C GLU A 290 21.46 -13.86 7.15
N LYS A 291 20.19 -13.82 6.70
CA LYS A 291 19.72 -14.59 5.56
C LYS A 291 19.54 -13.80 4.27
N ILE A 292 19.26 -12.50 4.37
CA ILE A 292 19.02 -11.64 3.22
C ILE A 292 20.18 -10.67 3.11
N ASP A 293 21.04 -10.87 2.13
CA ASP A 293 22.20 -10.00 1.93
C ASP A 293 21.75 -8.58 1.54
N GLY A 294 22.33 -7.58 2.20
CA GLY A 294 22.00 -6.19 1.98
C GLY A 294 20.56 -5.80 2.34
N VAL A 295 19.90 -6.56 3.25
CA VAL A 295 18.51 -6.27 3.64
C VAL A 295 18.35 -4.84 4.16
N THR A 296 17.36 -4.14 3.62
CA THR A 296 16.90 -2.83 4.09
C THR A 296 15.64 -3.03 4.91
N ILE A 297 15.65 -2.62 6.16
CA ILE A 297 14.53 -2.83 7.08
C ILE A 297 13.78 -1.54 7.29
N THR A 298 12.48 -1.56 7.00
CA THR A 298 11.58 -0.43 7.24
C THR A 298 10.43 -0.84 8.14
N THR A 299 9.84 0.12 8.85
CA THR A 299 8.79 -0.14 9.83
C THR A 299 7.77 0.99 9.90
N ASP A 300 6.61 0.71 10.53
CA ASP A 300 5.65 1.71 10.98
C ASP A 300 5.69 1.81 12.50
N ILE A 301 5.57 3.03 13.03
CA ILE A 301 5.48 3.29 14.48
C ILE A 301 4.35 4.29 14.73
N ILE A 302 3.52 3.97 15.72
CA ILE A 302 2.43 4.81 16.19
C ILE A 302 2.77 5.29 17.60
N VAL A 303 2.88 6.61 17.79
CA VAL A 303 3.06 7.23 19.10
C VAL A 303 1.74 7.74 19.66
N GLY A 304 1.64 7.80 20.97
CA GLY A 304 0.45 8.29 21.67
C GLY A 304 -0.75 7.36 21.55
N PHE A 305 -0.50 6.06 21.44
CA PHE A 305 -1.56 5.06 21.54
C PHE A 305 -2.22 5.13 22.93
N PRO A 306 -3.55 4.88 23.06
CA PRO A 306 -4.24 4.96 24.35
C PRO A 306 -3.55 4.13 25.43
N GLY A 307 -3.22 4.77 26.55
CA GLY A 307 -2.50 4.17 27.67
C GLY A 307 -0.99 4.12 27.53
N GLU A 308 -0.39 4.72 26.47
CA GLU A 308 1.06 4.82 26.33
C GLU A 308 1.64 5.78 27.37
N THR A 309 2.47 5.26 28.26
CA THR A 309 3.20 6.03 29.26
C THR A 309 4.50 6.64 28.66
N GLU A 310 5.19 7.47 29.44
CA GLU A 310 6.50 7.97 29.02
C GLU A 310 7.52 6.84 28.95
N GLU A 311 7.46 5.88 29.86
CA GLU A 311 8.33 4.70 29.87
C GLU A 311 8.11 3.84 28.62
N ASP A 312 6.87 3.59 28.20
CA ASP A 312 6.53 2.88 26.96
C ASP A 312 7.11 3.59 25.73
N PHE A 313 7.05 4.93 25.71
CA PHE A 313 7.62 5.72 24.64
C PHE A 313 9.15 5.65 24.61
N GLN A 314 9.82 5.72 25.78
CA GLN A 314 11.27 5.57 25.85
C GLN A 314 11.75 4.19 25.38
N GLN A 315 11.00 3.13 25.66
CA GLN A 315 11.27 1.80 25.09
C GLN A 315 11.18 1.80 23.56
N THR A 316 10.23 2.55 22.99
CA THR A 316 10.09 2.69 21.53
C THR A 316 11.29 3.44 20.94
N LEU A 317 11.77 4.52 21.56
CA LEU A 317 13.00 5.22 21.15
C LEU A 317 14.23 4.32 21.25
N GLN A 318 14.32 3.50 22.32
CA GLN A 318 15.42 2.56 22.47
C GLN A 318 15.41 1.49 21.38
N LEU A 319 14.23 0.98 21.01
CA LEU A 319 14.09 0.03 19.89
C LEU A 319 14.62 0.60 18.57
N LEU A 320 14.36 1.87 18.25
CA LEU A 320 14.92 2.50 17.05
C LEU A 320 16.44 2.48 17.05
N LYS A 321 17.05 2.82 18.19
CA LYS A 321 18.51 2.84 18.38
C LYS A 321 19.13 1.45 18.27
N ASP A 322 18.43 0.44 18.81
CA ASP A 322 18.91 -0.95 18.79
C ASP A 322 18.80 -1.56 17.39
N VAL A 323 17.64 -1.40 16.73
CA VAL A 323 17.36 -1.99 15.43
C VAL A 323 18.01 -1.22 14.30
N ARG A 324 18.05 0.13 14.36
CA ARG A 324 18.57 1.01 13.32
C ARG A 324 17.87 0.75 11.98
N TYR A 325 16.60 1.13 11.91
CA TYR A 325 15.81 1.02 10.69
C TYR A 325 16.35 1.93 9.57
N ASP A 326 16.32 1.45 8.34
CA ASP A 326 16.63 2.28 7.18
C ASP A 326 15.62 3.43 7.02
N MET A 327 14.36 3.17 7.35
CA MET A 327 13.29 4.15 7.39
C MET A 327 12.19 3.70 8.35
N ALA A 328 11.61 4.63 9.10
CA ALA A 328 10.38 4.40 9.85
C ALA A 328 9.30 5.40 9.39
N PHE A 329 8.14 4.88 9.05
CA PHE A 329 6.95 5.70 8.87
C PHE A 329 6.32 5.93 10.24
N THR A 330 6.30 7.18 10.66
CA THR A 330 5.91 7.56 12.02
C THR A 330 4.56 8.26 12.02
N PHE A 331 3.69 7.85 12.92
CA PHE A 331 2.32 8.32 13.00
C PHE A 331 1.94 8.68 14.42
N ILE A 332 1.12 9.74 14.56
CA ILE A 332 0.34 9.97 15.77
C ILE A 332 -0.89 9.06 15.73
N TYR A 333 -1.19 8.39 16.85
CA TYR A 333 -2.45 7.69 16.97
C TYR A 333 -3.64 8.63 16.75
N SER A 334 -4.51 8.27 15.83
CA SER A 334 -5.74 8.97 15.51
C SER A 334 -6.94 8.05 15.74
N LYS A 335 -7.93 8.50 16.48
CA LYS A 335 -9.18 7.75 16.71
C LYS A 335 -9.84 7.42 15.38
N ARG A 336 -10.31 6.18 15.25
CA ARG A 336 -11.09 5.72 14.09
C ARG A 336 -12.39 5.12 14.57
N SER A 337 -13.50 5.76 14.25
CA SER A 337 -14.83 5.23 14.53
C SER A 337 -14.96 3.79 14.02
N GLY A 338 -15.45 2.89 14.86
CA GLY A 338 -15.60 1.47 14.57
C GLY A 338 -14.38 0.61 14.91
N THR A 339 -13.35 1.17 15.55
CA THR A 339 -12.21 0.38 16.07
C THR A 339 -12.19 0.36 17.58
N PRO A 340 -11.78 -0.77 18.23
CA PRO A 340 -11.74 -0.88 19.70
C PRO A 340 -10.92 0.22 20.37
N ALA A 341 -9.77 0.59 19.81
CA ALA A 341 -8.89 1.60 20.42
C ALA A 341 -9.51 3.01 20.44
N ALA A 342 -10.52 3.28 19.62
CA ALA A 342 -11.26 4.55 19.68
C ALA A 342 -12.05 4.72 20.97
N GLU A 343 -12.46 3.59 21.58
CA GLU A 343 -13.28 3.54 22.82
C GLU A 343 -12.42 3.43 24.09
N PHE A 344 -11.10 3.32 23.98
CA PHE A 344 -10.22 3.28 25.14
C PHE A 344 -10.21 4.64 25.85
N GLU A 345 -10.34 4.63 27.17
CA GLU A 345 -10.48 5.84 27.99
C GLU A 345 -9.18 6.63 28.12
N GLU A 346 -8.01 5.94 28.22
CA GLU A 346 -6.71 6.55 28.49
C GLU A 346 -6.10 7.19 27.24
N GLN A 347 -6.79 8.10 26.62
CA GLN A 347 -6.30 8.82 25.43
C GLN A 347 -5.15 9.76 25.81
N VAL A 348 -4.04 9.68 25.07
CA VAL A 348 -2.89 10.56 25.27
C VAL A 348 -3.20 11.96 24.71
N PRO A 349 -2.88 13.04 25.44
CA PRO A 349 -3.07 14.41 24.95
C PRO A 349 -2.31 14.69 23.63
N GLU A 350 -2.91 15.50 22.76
CA GLU A 350 -2.34 15.80 21.43
C GLU A 350 -0.96 16.48 21.51
N GLU A 351 -0.73 17.32 22.51
CA GLU A 351 0.55 17.97 22.72
C GLU A 351 1.67 16.95 23.03
N VAL A 352 1.35 15.97 23.89
CA VAL A 352 2.29 14.87 24.23
C VAL A 352 2.60 14.04 22.99
N LYS A 353 1.59 13.71 22.20
CA LYS A 353 1.77 12.96 20.95
C LYS A 353 2.69 13.69 19.97
N ARG A 354 2.55 15.01 19.84
CA ARG A 354 3.38 15.83 18.95
C ARG A 354 4.83 15.85 19.40
N VAL A 355 5.07 16.01 20.69
CA VAL A 355 6.42 15.97 21.26
C VAL A 355 7.08 14.61 21.04
N ARG A 356 6.34 13.52 21.30
CA ARG A 356 6.82 12.15 21.06
C ARG A 356 7.10 11.89 19.57
N LEU A 357 6.21 12.35 18.67
CA LEU A 357 6.45 12.21 17.25
C LEU A 357 7.73 12.91 16.80
N GLN A 358 7.94 14.15 17.26
CA GLN A 358 9.15 14.90 16.90
C GLN A 358 10.41 14.19 17.38
N ALA A 359 10.45 13.77 18.64
CA ALA A 359 11.60 13.05 19.19
C ALA A 359 11.89 11.73 18.45
N LEU A 360 10.83 11.00 18.06
CA LEU A 360 10.96 9.79 17.25
C LEU A 360 11.56 10.08 15.87
N MET A 361 11.08 11.13 15.21
CA MET A 361 11.57 11.56 13.90
C MET A 361 13.01 12.01 13.95
N ASP A 362 13.41 12.73 14.98
CA ASP A 362 14.80 13.21 15.14
C ASP A 362 15.77 12.02 15.24
N VAL A 363 15.47 11.03 16.08
CA VAL A 363 16.28 9.82 16.21
C VAL A 363 16.33 9.02 14.91
N GLN A 364 15.19 8.84 14.23
CA GLN A 364 15.16 8.09 12.98
C GLN A 364 15.89 8.82 11.84
N ASN A 365 15.79 10.13 11.75
CA ASN A 365 16.47 10.92 10.74
C ASN A 365 17.99 10.82 10.85
N GLU A 366 18.53 10.83 12.07
CA GLU A 366 19.94 10.62 12.34
C GLU A 366 20.38 9.23 11.87
N ILE A 367 19.66 8.18 12.25
CA ILE A 367 19.94 6.81 11.85
C ILE A 367 19.87 6.66 10.31
N SER A 368 18.82 7.20 9.66
CA SER A 368 18.67 7.12 8.21
C SER A 368 19.82 7.81 7.48
N LEU A 369 20.27 8.98 7.98
CA LEU A 369 21.39 9.70 7.41
C LEU A 369 22.69 8.88 7.50
N GLU A 370 23.01 8.33 8.65
CA GLU A 370 24.21 7.50 8.85
C GLU A 370 24.20 6.26 7.93
N LEU A 371 23.06 5.56 7.83
CA LEU A 371 22.93 4.39 6.97
C LEU A 371 23.06 4.74 5.49
N ASN A 372 22.52 5.88 5.06
CA ASN A 372 22.63 6.35 3.69
C ASN A 372 24.06 6.81 3.36
N GLN A 373 24.76 7.48 4.28
CA GLN A 373 26.16 7.84 4.13
C GLN A 373 27.07 6.61 4.05
N ALA A 374 26.77 5.53 4.76
CA ALA A 374 27.50 4.27 4.67
C ALA A 374 27.37 3.56 3.29
N MET A 375 26.49 4.04 2.42
CA MET A 375 26.37 3.58 1.03
C MET A 375 27.29 4.33 0.06
N GLU A 376 27.89 5.44 0.46
CA GLU A 376 28.78 6.24 -0.40
C GLU A 376 29.95 5.40 -0.91
N GLY A 377 30.29 5.58 -2.19
CA GLY A 377 31.31 4.84 -2.92
C GLY A 377 30.89 3.45 -3.41
N LYS A 378 29.75 2.91 -2.97
CA LYS A 378 29.25 1.61 -3.41
C LYS A 378 28.39 1.74 -4.68
N VAL A 379 28.31 0.64 -5.44
CA VAL A 379 27.51 0.54 -6.67
C VAL A 379 26.25 -0.26 -6.39
N TYR A 380 25.12 0.24 -6.90
CA TYR A 380 23.82 -0.42 -6.80
C TYR A 380 23.13 -0.43 -8.15
N ASP A 381 22.44 -1.53 -8.46
CA ASP A 381 21.50 -1.60 -9.56
C ASP A 381 20.24 -0.82 -9.18
N ILE A 382 19.75 0.01 -10.11
CA ILE A 382 18.50 0.72 -9.95
C ILE A 382 17.63 0.57 -11.19
N ILE A 383 16.32 0.57 -11.04
CA ILE A 383 15.38 0.75 -12.15
C ILE A 383 15.04 2.22 -12.25
N VAL A 384 15.18 2.78 -13.46
CA VAL A 384 14.88 4.18 -13.76
C VAL A 384 13.36 4.39 -13.72
N GLU A 385 12.88 5.27 -12.83
CA GLU A 385 11.45 5.56 -12.66
C GLU A 385 11.01 6.81 -13.43
N GLY A 386 11.91 7.73 -13.70
CA GLY A 386 11.64 8.92 -14.50
C GLY A 386 12.32 10.20 -14.04
N PRO A 387 11.82 11.36 -14.50
CA PRO A 387 12.36 12.66 -14.11
C PRO A 387 12.05 13.00 -12.65
N SER A 388 12.98 13.68 -11.98
CA SER A 388 12.76 14.24 -10.66
C SER A 388 11.66 15.31 -10.69
N ARG A 389 10.84 15.36 -9.64
CA ARG A 389 9.77 16.36 -9.52
C ARG A 389 10.29 17.74 -9.10
N THR A 390 11.50 17.82 -8.59
CA THR A 390 12.09 19.05 -8.01
C THR A 390 13.23 19.61 -8.84
N ASP A 391 13.82 18.82 -9.75
CA ASP A 391 14.91 19.23 -10.62
C ASP A 391 14.79 18.50 -11.97
N GLU A 392 14.49 19.23 -13.02
CA GLU A 392 14.29 18.70 -14.39
C GLU A 392 15.57 18.14 -15.04
N ASN A 393 16.75 18.48 -14.51
CA ASN A 393 18.04 17.97 -14.96
C ASN A 393 18.40 16.65 -14.29
N MET A 394 17.60 16.20 -13.30
CA MET A 394 17.83 14.97 -12.58
C MET A 394 16.75 13.94 -12.89
N TRP A 395 17.17 12.71 -12.96
CA TRP A 395 16.29 11.55 -12.98
C TRP A 395 16.41 10.80 -11.66
N PHE A 396 15.47 9.90 -11.40
CA PHE A 396 15.52 9.04 -10.21
C PHE A 396 15.15 7.60 -10.53
N GLY A 397 15.60 6.73 -9.66
CA GLY A 397 15.22 5.33 -9.61
C GLY A 397 15.37 4.80 -8.20
N ARG A 398 15.09 3.52 -8.00
CA ARG A 398 15.22 2.87 -6.69
C ARG A 398 16.09 1.63 -6.74
N THR A 399 16.87 1.47 -5.67
CA THR A 399 17.63 0.24 -5.40
C THR A 399 16.66 -0.91 -5.07
N SER A 400 17.17 -2.16 -5.02
CA SER A 400 16.46 -3.31 -4.47
C SER A 400 15.98 -3.05 -3.04
N GLY A 401 16.77 -2.35 -2.21
CA GLY A 401 16.38 -1.90 -0.87
C GLY A 401 15.38 -0.73 -0.84
N ASN A 402 14.80 -0.35 -1.98
CA ASN A 402 13.82 0.75 -2.13
C ASN A 402 14.34 2.15 -1.75
N LYS A 403 15.64 2.36 -1.74
CA LYS A 403 16.22 3.68 -1.52
C LYS A 403 16.21 4.47 -2.82
N MET A 404 15.69 5.70 -2.76
CA MET A 404 15.63 6.60 -3.92
C MET A 404 17.04 7.13 -4.23
N VAL A 405 17.44 7.01 -5.48
CA VAL A 405 18.71 7.54 -6.02
C VAL A 405 18.39 8.56 -7.08
N LEU A 406 18.91 9.78 -6.91
CA LEU A 406 18.91 10.85 -7.91
C LEU A 406 20.23 10.83 -8.68
N PHE A 407 20.16 10.96 -9.99
CA PHE A 407 21.32 11.01 -10.87
C PHE A 407 21.07 11.97 -12.05
N PRO A 408 22.12 12.55 -12.65
CA PRO A 408 21.97 13.44 -13.80
C PRO A 408 21.23 12.76 -14.95
N LYS A 409 20.30 13.48 -15.57
CA LYS A 409 19.56 13.02 -16.74
C LYS A 409 20.53 12.64 -17.86
N GLN A 410 20.30 11.51 -18.50
CA GLN A 410 21.02 11.06 -19.70
C GLN A 410 20.00 10.82 -20.82
N GLU A 411 20.27 11.34 -22.02
CA GLU A 411 19.37 11.22 -23.18
C GLU A 411 19.21 9.77 -23.69
N THR A 412 20.15 8.90 -23.36
CA THR A 412 20.16 7.48 -23.76
C THR A 412 19.32 6.58 -22.88
N LEU A 413 18.88 7.05 -21.70
CA LEU A 413 18.11 6.26 -20.73
C LEU A 413 16.61 6.40 -20.96
N ASN A 414 15.90 5.32 -20.71
CA ASN A 414 14.45 5.26 -20.71
C ASN A 414 13.90 4.85 -19.34
N ILE A 415 12.65 5.21 -19.08
CA ILE A 415 11.92 4.72 -17.91
C ILE A 415 11.82 3.20 -18.00
N GLY A 416 12.16 2.51 -16.90
CA GLY A 416 12.22 1.06 -16.82
C GLY A 416 13.60 0.47 -17.17
N ASP A 417 14.60 1.26 -17.57
CA ASP A 417 15.95 0.74 -17.75
C ASP A 417 16.58 0.39 -16.40
N THR A 418 17.31 -0.72 -16.36
CA THR A 418 18.11 -1.13 -15.20
C THR A 418 19.54 -0.68 -15.43
N ILE A 419 20.09 0.09 -14.51
CA ILE A 419 21.42 0.70 -14.62
C ILE A 419 22.20 0.56 -13.31
N ASP A 420 23.52 0.54 -13.40
CA ASP A 420 24.41 0.59 -12.26
C ASP A 420 24.74 2.05 -11.90
N VAL A 421 24.57 2.39 -10.62
CA VAL A 421 24.83 3.73 -10.11
C VAL A 421 25.77 3.65 -8.91
N ARG A 422 26.88 4.36 -8.97
CA ARG A 422 27.75 4.57 -7.80
C ARG A 422 27.15 5.69 -6.96
N ILE A 423 26.97 5.44 -5.66
CA ILE A 423 26.47 6.45 -4.73
C ILE A 423 27.61 7.43 -4.38
N ASP A 424 27.41 8.70 -4.67
CA ASP A 424 28.38 9.76 -4.40
C ASP A 424 28.08 10.50 -3.09
N LYS A 425 26.79 10.59 -2.70
CA LYS A 425 26.36 11.27 -1.47
C LYS A 425 25.07 10.70 -0.91
N GLY A 426 25.06 10.39 0.39
CA GLY A 426 23.87 10.01 1.16
C GLY A 426 23.27 11.20 1.91
N GLN A 427 21.97 11.43 1.76
CA GLN A 427 21.18 12.34 2.60
C GLN A 427 20.10 11.54 3.36
N THR A 428 19.43 12.15 4.31
CA THR A 428 18.42 11.48 5.14
C THR A 428 17.35 10.72 4.32
N TRP A 429 16.90 11.30 3.22
CA TRP A 429 15.75 10.78 2.45
C TRP A 429 16.09 10.32 1.04
N VAL A 430 17.28 10.65 0.54
CA VAL A 430 17.65 10.45 -0.85
C VAL A 430 19.16 10.24 -0.98
N LEU A 431 19.55 9.45 -1.97
CA LEU A 431 20.92 9.24 -2.39
C LEU A 431 21.17 10.00 -3.69
N TYR A 432 22.40 10.47 -3.88
CA TYR A 432 22.86 11.02 -5.16
C TYR A 432 23.93 10.11 -5.73
N GLY A 433 23.92 9.89 -7.01
CA GLY A 433 24.91 9.02 -7.62
C GLY A 433 25.21 9.35 -9.07
N THR A 434 26.23 8.68 -9.59
CA THR A 434 26.70 8.76 -10.97
C THR A 434 26.46 7.42 -11.66
N VAL A 435 25.83 7.45 -12.83
CA VAL A 435 25.62 6.28 -13.70
C VAL A 435 26.96 5.81 -14.23
N LEU A 436 27.22 4.49 -14.25
CA LEU A 436 28.46 3.87 -14.67
C LEU A 436 28.46 3.43 -16.14
#